data_e58c35306ec3db5fc1a5aa2d872cb0f3
#
_entry.id   e58c35306ec3db5fc1a5aa2d872cb0f3
#
_cell.length_a   1.000
_cell.length_b   1.000
_cell.length_c   1.000
_cell.angle_alpha   90.00
_cell.angle_beta   90.00
_cell.angle_gamma   90.00
#
_symmetry.space_group_name_H-M   'P 1'
#
loop_
_entity.id
_entity.type
_entity.pdbx_description
1 polymer ?
#
loop_
_entity_poly.entity_id
_entity_poly.type
_entity_poly.pdbx_seq_one_letter_code
_entity_poly.pdbx_strand_id
1 'polypeptide(L)'
;ALTEAEKETLLADIKELNGLDAEMEALYAQLPDCDNMPLYEKALEKADPKVLDEIDTLEQEYDRVCEKHADLWDKVDEAYFDLPDDYDFDNYDEAAFIRSLTFLTDAEKDALIADYNRLTEIDNRLCELYNSIWGNTGCESGICPL
;
A
#
# COMPACT_ATOMS: atom_id res chain seq x y z
N ALA A 1 -4.09 -8.63 -40.65
CA ALA A 1 -3.22 -9.82 -40.45
C ALA A 1 -1.80 -9.30 -40.26
N LEU A 2 -1.07 -9.86 -39.27
CA LEU A 2 0.33 -9.53 -39.01
C LEU A 2 1.21 -9.94 -40.18
N THR A 3 2.19 -9.12 -40.51
CA THR A 3 3.26 -9.44 -41.47
C THR A 3 4.19 -10.54 -40.88
N GLU A 4 4.94 -11.25 -41.71
CA GLU A 4 5.89 -12.27 -41.25
C GLU A 4 6.95 -11.67 -40.30
N ALA A 5 7.43 -10.45 -40.55
CA ALA A 5 8.36 -9.75 -39.68
C ALA A 5 7.76 -9.45 -38.28
N GLU A 6 6.50 -9.03 -38.20
CA GLU A 6 5.80 -8.79 -36.94
C GLU A 6 5.58 -10.09 -36.16
N LYS A 7 5.32 -11.21 -36.85
CA LYS A 7 5.22 -12.52 -36.23
C LYS A 7 6.56 -12.98 -35.64
N GLU A 8 7.66 -12.80 -36.37
CA GLU A 8 9.00 -13.14 -35.92
C GLU A 8 9.39 -12.34 -34.67
N THR A 9 9.10 -11.04 -34.65
CA THR A 9 9.33 -10.18 -33.49
C THR A 9 8.51 -10.68 -32.28
N LEU A 10 7.21 -10.91 -32.45
CA LEU A 10 6.35 -11.42 -31.39
C LEU A 10 6.82 -12.78 -30.83
N LEU A 11 7.30 -13.67 -31.69
CA LEU A 11 7.85 -14.96 -31.26
C LEU A 11 9.15 -14.81 -30.48
N ALA A 12 9.99 -13.83 -30.84
CA ALA A 12 11.20 -13.50 -30.09
C ALA A 12 10.87 -12.94 -28.71
N ASP A 13 9.92 -11.99 -28.63
CA ASP A 13 9.45 -11.39 -27.38
C ASP A 13 8.84 -12.43 -26.42
N ILE A 14 8.00 -13.34 -26.97
CA ILE A 14 7.43 -14.45 -26.18
C ILE A 14 8.53 -15.36 -25.63
N LYS A 15 9.56 -15.64 -26.42
CA LYS A 15 10.67 -16.48 -25.97
C LYS A 15 11.50 -15.81 -24.87
N GLU A 16 11.68 -14.48 -24.98
CA GLU A 16 12.38 -13.70 -23.96
C GLU A 16 11.55 -13.65 -22.66
N LEU A 17 10.24 -13.40 -22.73
CA LEU A 17 9.33 -13.43 -21.59
C LEU A 17 9.35 -14.78 -20.88
N ASN A 18 9.24 -15.89 -21.62
CA ASN A 18 9.33 -17.23 -21.03
C ASN A 18 10.70 -17.51 -20.38
N GLY A 19 11.79 -16.90 -20.89
CA GLY A 19 13.10 -16.97 -20.27
C GLY A 19 13.15 -16.23 -18.96
N LEU A 20 12.58 -15.02 -18.91
CA LEU A 20 12.48 -14.20 -17.70
C LEU A 20 11.59 -14.85 -16.63
N ASP A 21 10.48 -15.47 -17.04
CA ASP A 21 9.61 -16.21 -16.12
C ASP A 21 10.36 -17.38 -15.46
N ALA A 22 11.16 -18.14 -16.24
CA ALA A 22 11.95 -19.25 -15.70
C ALA A 22 13.07 -18.76 -14.75
N GLU A 23 13.69 -17.61 -15.05
CA GLU A 23 14.67 -16.99 -14.15
C GLU A 23 14.00 -16.50 -12.86
N MET A 24 12.82 -15.90 -12.96
CA MET A 24 12.02 -15.47 -11.82
C MET A 24 11.64 -16.64 -10.92
N GLU A 25 11.14 -17.74 -11.49
CA GLU A 25 10.85 -18.97 -10.75
C GLU A 25 12.08 -19.52 -10.03
N ALA A 26 13.25 -19.50 -10.71
CA ALA A 26 14.51 -19.94 -10.12
C ALA A 26 15.00 -19.03 -8.98
N LEU A 27 14.72 -17.73 -9.06
CA LEU A 27 15.00 -16.77 -7.99
C LEU A 27 14.03 -16.96 -6.82
N TYR A 28 12.73 -17.14 -7.09
CA TYR A 28 11.74 -17.43 -6.04
C TYR A 28 12.06 -18.73 -5.30
N ALA A 29 12.55 -19.76 -6.00
CA ALA A 29 12.97 -21.02 -5.38
C ALA A 29 14.22 -20.88 -4.47
N GLN A 30 14.98 -19.78 -4.61
CA GLN A 30 16.14 -19.46 -3.75
C GLN A 30 15.76 -18.57 -2.56
N LEU A 31 14.59 -17.92 -2.62
CA LEU A 31 14.09 -17.21 -1.44
C LEU A 31 13.80 -18.26 -0.37
N PRO A 32 14.23 -18.06 0.87
CA PRO A 32 13.76 -18.89 1.97
C PRO A 32 12.25 -18.88 1.92
N ASP A 33 11.63 -20.07 1.94
CA ASP A 33 10.17 -20.25 1.85
C ASP A 33 9.45 -19.08 2.51
N CYS A 34 8.71 -18.28 1.72
CA CYS A 34 7.83 -17.25 2.26
C CYS A 34 6.71 -17.84 3.14
N ASP A 35 6.58 -19.15 3.18
CA ASP A 35 5.89 -19.94 4.22
C ASP A 35 6.62 -19.89 5.58
N ASN A 36 7.40 -18.81 5.84
CA ASN A 36 7.91 -18.51 7.18
C ASN A 36 6.82 -17.96 8.13
N MET A 37 5.55 -18.37 7.92
CA MET A 37 4.52 -18.34 8.95
C MET A 37 5.08 -18.73 10.33
N PRO A 38 5.95 -19.76 10.45
CA PRO A 38 6.54 -20.11 11.76
C PRO A 38 7.43 -19.02 12.37
N LEU A 39 8.06 -18.16 11.57
CA LEU A 39 8.85 -17.04 12.14
C LEU A 39 7.93 -15.89 12.57
N TYR A 40 6.88 -15.65 11.82
CA TYR A 40 5.84 -14.67 12.14
C TYR A 40 5.16 -15.06 13.48
N GLU A 41 4.61 -16.26 13.55
CA GLU A 41 3.97 -16.76 14.77
C GLU A 41 4.92 -16.73 15.98
N LYS A 42 6.17 -17.16 15.82
CA LYS A 42 7.18 -17.12 16.90
C LYS A 42 7.59 -15.71 17.32
N ALA A 43 7.55 -14.75 16.41
CA ALA A 43 7.84 -13.37 16.76
C ALA A 43 6.67 -12.76 17.54
N LEU A 44 5.43 -13.03 17.11
CA LEU A 44 4.23 -12.63 17.86
C LEU A 44 4.15 -13.28 19.25
N GLU A 45 4.46 -14.58 19.36
CA GLU A 45 4.50 -15.28 20.66
C GLU A 45 5.50 -14.66 21.66
N LYS A 46 6.55 -14.00 21.16
CA LYS A 46 7.60 -13.37 21.97
C LYS A 46 7.39 -11.86 22.15
N ALA A 47 6.46 -11.29 21.45
CA ALA A 47 6.17 -9.86 21.52
C ALA A 47 5.64 -9.49 22.94
N ASP A 48 5.96 -8.28 23.38
CA ASP A 48 5.38 -7.77 24.62
C ASP A 48 3.86 -7.68 24.46
N PRO A 49 3.06 -8.30 25.33
CA PRO A 49 1.60 -8.21 25.25
C PRO A 49 1.05 -6.79 25.17
N LYS A 50 1.75 -5.80 25.76
CA LYS A 50 1.36 -4.39 25.67
C LYS A 50 1.51 -3.82 24.26
N VAL A 51 2.52 -4.30 23.51
CA VAL A 51 2.73 -3.92 22.10
C VAL A 51 1.60 -4.49 21.25
N LEU A 52 1.22 -5.75 21.49
CA LEU A 52 0.11 -6.39 20.79
C LEU A 52 -1.23 -5.71 21.10
N ASP A 53 -1.50 -5.38 22.36
CA ASP A 53 -2.71 -4.65 22.77
C ASP A 53 -2.77 -3.24 22.13
N GLU A 54 -1.61 -2.57 21.97
CA GLU A 54 -1.52 -1.26 21.32
C GLU A 54 -1.78 -1.38 19.82
N ILE A 55 -1.24 -2.41 19.15
CA ILE A 55 -1.50 -2.70 17.73
C ILE A 55 -3.00 -2.92 17.52
N ASP A 56 -3.62 -3.85 18.26
CA ASP A 56 -5.05 -4.14 18.14
C ASP A 56 -5.93 -2.88 18.35
N THR A 57 -5.53 -2.03 19.28
CA THR A 57 -6.24 -0.76 19.55
C THR A 57 -6.13 0.21 18.37
N LEU A 58 -4.93 0.33 17.78
CA LEU A 58 -4.69 1.22 16.64
C LEU A 58 -5.38 0.72 15.37
N GLU A 59 -5.35 -0.59 15.11
CA GLU A 59 -6.06 -1.19 13.98
C GLU A 59 -7.58 -0.96 14.08
N GLN A 60 -8.17 -1.16 15.25
CA GLN A 60 -9.58 -0.83 15.48
C GLN A 60 -9.88 0.66 15.35
N GLU A 61 -8.95 1.54 15.68
CA GLU A 61 -9.11 2.97 15.47
C GLU A 61 -9.01 3.32 13.99
N TYR A 62 -8.07 2.69 13.26
CA TYR A 62 -7.90 2.84 11.81
C TYR A 62 -9.21 2.54 11.09
N ASP A 63 -9.81 1.37 11.34
CA ASP A 63 -11.08 0.96 10.77
C ASP A 63 -12.19 1.99 11.05
N ARG A 64 -12.28 2.46 12.29
CA ARG A 64 -13.29 3.47 12.66
C ARG A 64 -13.12 4.80 11.96
N VAL A 65 -11.86 5.22 11.72
CA VAL A 65 -11.59 6.46 10.98
C VAL A 65 -11.93 6.28 9.51
N CYS A 66 -11.60 5.15 8.89
CA CYS A 66 -11.95 4.82 7.50
C CYS A 66 -13.48 4.79 7.30
N GLU A 67 -14.23 4.19 8.22
CA GLU A 67 -15.69 4.08 8.12
C GLU A 67 -16.42 5.40 8.33
N LYS A 68 -15.84 6.31 9.11
CA LYS A 68 -16.52 7.52 9.62
C LYS A 68 -17.02 8.45 8.52
N HIS A 69 -16.28 8.59 7.42
CA HIS A 69 -16.64 9.45 6.29
C HIS A 69 -16.51 8.69 4.95
N ALA A 70 -16.78 7.38 4.94
CA ALA A 70 -16.62 6.53 3.75
C ALA A 70 -17.31 7.11 2.51
N ASP A 71 -18.56 7.58 2.63
CA ASP A 71 -19.30 8.20 1.53
C ASP A 71 -18.62 9.46 0.93
N LEU A 72 -17.81 10.15 1.72
CA LEU A 72 -17.04 11.32 1.24
C LEU A 72 -15.75 10.87 0.58
N TRP A 73 -15.08 9.85 1.14
CA TRP A 73 -13.89 9.24 0.55
C TRP A 73 -14.18 8.63 -0.81
N ASP A 74 -15.30 7.92 -0.98
CA ASP A 74 -15.72 7.38 -2.28
C ASP A 74 -15.80 8.46 -3.37
N LYS A 75 -16.26 9.67 -3.02
CA LYS A 75 -16.31 10.80 -3.97
C LYS A 75 -14.93 11.39 -4.25
N VAL A 76 -14.02 11.39 -3.25
CA VAL A 76 -12.63 11.83 -3.43
C VAL A 76 -11.92 10.86 -4.36
N ASP A 77 -12.11 9.56 -4.17
CA ASP A 77 -11.53 8.52 -5.03
C ASP A 77 -12.04 8.62 -6.47
N GLU A 78 -13.35 8.81 -6.67
CA GLU A 78 -13.90 9.06 -8.01
C GLU A 78 -13.23 10.26 -8.68
N ALA A 79 -13.04 11.37 -7.95
CA ALA A 79 -12.37 12.56 -8.48
C ALA A 79 -10.87 12.34 -8.74
N TYR A 80 -10.20 11.50 -7.94
CA TYR A 80 -8.82 11.11 -8.14
C TYR A 80 -8.64 10.28 -9.42
N PHE A 81 -9.54 9.33 -9.67
CA PHE A 81 -9.52 8.52 -10.90
C PHE A 81 -9.86 9.32 -12.17
N ASP A 82 -10.52 10.46 -12.01
CA ASP A 82 -10.84 11.38 -13.12
C ASP A 82 -9.68 12.36 -13.43
N LEU A 83 -8.56 12.30 -12.68
CA LEU A 83 -7.39 13.12 -12.99
C LEU A 83 -6.82 12.77 -14.36
N PRO A 84 -6.31 13.77 -15.11
CA PRO A 84 -5.77 13.54 -16.45
C PRO A 84 -4.49 12.68 -16.39
N ASP A 85 -4.22 11.92 -17.46
CA ASP A 85 -3.06 11.02 -17.55
C ASP A 85 -1.70 11.73 -17.39
N ASP A 86 -1.64 13.04 -17.64
CA ASP A 86 -0.47 13.90 -17.49
C ASP A 86 -0.38 14.61 -16.14
N TYR A 87 -1.21 14.22 -15.17
CA TYR A 87 -1.14 14.75 -13.82
C TYR A 87 0.18 14.37 -13.14
N ASP A 88 0.77 15.34 -12.45
CA ASP A 88 2.05 15.15 -11.74
C ASP A 88 1.85 14.40 -10.40
N PHE A 89 1.81 13.06 -10.48
CA PHE A 89 1.67 12.21 -9.30
C PHE A 89 2.91 12.19 -8.40
N ASP A 90 4.09 12.58 -8.91
CA ASP A 90 5.31 12.63 -8.10
C ASP A 90 5.26 13.73 -7.03
N ASN A 91 4.44 14.77 -7.28
CA ASN A 91 4.19 15.88 -6.35
C ASN A 91 2.77 15.90 -5.80
N TYR A 92 2.10 14.73 -5.75
CA TYR A 92 0.74 14.61 -5.22
C TYR A 92 0.71 14.93 -3.72
N ASP A 93 -0.23 15.80 -3.33
CA ASP A 93 -0.51 16.16 -1.94
C ASP A 93 -2.01 15.95 -1.67
N GLU A 94 -2.36 14.96 -0.86
CA GLU A 94 -3.73 14.58 -0.53
C GLU A 94 -4.54 15.75 0.03
N ALA A 95 -3.96 16.50 0.97
CA ALA A 95 -4.66 17.61 1.59
C ALA A 95 -4.90 18.77 0.60
N ALA A 96 -3.94 19.05 -0.28
CA ALA A 96 -4.09 20.03 -1.34
C ALA A 96 -5.14 19.57 -2.37
N PHE A 97 -5.16 18.30 -2.72
CA PHE A 97 -6.15 17.71 -3.62
C PHE A 97 -7.56 17.86 -3.03
N ILE A 98 -7.79 17.39 -1.79
CA ILE A 98 -9.09 17.53 -1.10
C ILE A 98 -9.54 18.99 -1.06
N ARG A 99 -8.62 19.94 -0.76
CA ARG A 99 -8.94 21.37 -0.75
C ARG A 99 -9.37 21.90 -2.12
N SER A 100 -8.89 21.33 -3.21
CA SER A 100 -9.24 21.74 -4.58
C SER A 100 -10.63 21.32 -5.02
N LEU A 101 -11.23 20.30 -4.40
CA LEU A 101 -12.53 19.73 -4.78
C LEU A 101 -13.67 20.72 -4.51
N THR A 102 -14.40 21.08 -5.56
CA THR A 102 -15.45 22.11 -5.49
C THR A 102 -16.80 21.60 -5.03
N PHE A 103 -17.00 20.29 -5.07
CA PHE A 103 -18.25 19.63 -4.64
C PHE A 103 -18.33 19.34 -3.14
N LEU A 104 -17.23 19.51 -2.40
CA LEU A 104 -17.17 19.39 -0.96
C LEU A 104 -17.28 20.77 -0.29
N THR A 105 -17.99 20.81 0.83
CA THR A 105 -18.01 21.99 1.72
C THR A 105 -16.68 22.11 2.49
N ASP A 106 -16.36 23.30 2.98
CA ASP A 106 -15.15 23.50 3.78
C ASP A 106 -15.11 22.60 5.03
N ALA A 107 -16.26 22.38 5.67
CA ALA A 107 -16.36 21.50 6.83
C ALA A 107 -16.09 20.02 6.47
N GLU A 108 -16.55 19.55 5.30
CA GLU A 108 -16.25 18.18 4.81
C GLU A 108 -14.77 18.04 4.47
N LYS A 109 -14.16 19.04 3.81
CA LYS A 109 -12.72 19.05 3.53
C LYS A 109 -11.88 19.00 4.79
N ASP A 110 -12.21 19.82 5.79
CA ASP A 110 -11.51 19.82 7.06
C ASP A 110 -11.65 18.48 7.80
N ALA A 111 -12.81 17.84 7.72
CA ALA A 111 -13.04 16.52 8.30
C ALA A 111 -12.21 15.43 7.62
N LEU A 112 -12.18 15.39 6.28
CA LEU A 112 -11.38 14.43 5.51
C LEU A 112 -9.88 14.62 5.74
N ILE A 113 -9.39 15.86 5.78
CA ILE A 113 -7.98 16.14 6.08
C ILE A 113 -7.62 15.74 7.51
N ALA A 114 -8.53 15.91 8.47
CA ALA A 114 -8.31 15.43 9.83
C ALA A 114 -8.25 13.91 9.90
N ASP A 115 -9.12 13.20 9.18
CA ASP A 115 -9.09 11.74 9.08
C ASP A 115 -7.78 11.25 8.41
N TYR A 116 -7.38 11.85 7.29
CA TYR A 116 -6.11 11.55 6.61
C TYR A 116 -4.90 11.71 7.54
N ASN A 117 -4.80 12.83 8.24
CA ASN A 117 -3.71 13.06 9.19
C ASN A 117 -3.73 12.01 10.32
N ARG A 118 -4.92 11.64 10.81
CA ARG A 118 -5.04 10.63 11.86
C ARG A 118 -4.63 9.24 11.37
N LEU A 119 -5.05 8.84 10.17
CA LEU A 119 -4.62 7.58 9.53
C LEU A 119 -3.10 7.54 9.37
N THR A 120 -2.49 8.62 8.89
CA THR A 120 -1.02 8.74 8.78
C THR A 120 -0.31 8.59 10.13
N GLU A 121 -0.85 9.18 11.21
CA GLU A 121 -0.29 9.00 12.56
C GLU A 121 -0.38 7.55 13.03
N ILE A 122 -1.53 6.89 12.78
CA ILE A 122 -1.75 5.48 13.13
C ILE A 122 -0.78 4.59 12.36
N ASP A 123 -0.66 4.76 11.04
CA ASP A 123 0.25 3.99 10.19
C ASP A 123 1.70 4.11 10.65
N ASN A 124 2.16 5.32 10.91
CA ASN A 124 3.52 5.55 11.43
C ASN A 124 3.74 4.81 12.76
N ARG A 125 2.74 4.85 13.64
CA ARG A 125 2.85 4.17 14.94
C ARG A 125 2.81 2.65 14.80
N LEU A 126 1.94 2.12 13.96
CA LEU A 126 1.90 0.69 13.63
C LEU A 126 3.23 0.21 13.04
N CYS A 127 3.83 0.98 12.11
CA CYS A 127 5.15 0.68 11.56
C CYS A 127 6.23 0.60 12.66
N GLU A 128 6.24 1.54 13.62
CA GLU A 128 7.18 1.49 14.76
C GLU A 128 6.98 0.24 15.62
N LEU A 129 5.72 -0.10 15.93
CA LEU A 129 5.39 -1.25 16.76
C LEU A 129 5.77 -2.57 16.06
N TYR A 130 5.40 -2.73 14.80
CA TYR A 130 5.78 -3.88 14.00
C TYR A 130 7.31 -3.99 13.85
N ASN A 131 8.03 -2.90 13.62
CA ASN A 131 9.49 -2.90 13.59
C ASN A 131 10.10 -3.33 14.94
N SER A 132 9.46 -3.04 16.06
CA SER A 132 9.91 -3.49 17.37
C SER A 132 9.78 -5.00 17.55
N ILE A 133 8.78 -5.63 16.91
CA ILE A 133 8.55 -7.08 16.93
C ILE A 133 9.51 -7.81 15.99
N TRP A 134 9.72 -7.26 14.78
CA TRP A 134 10.47 -7.95 13.72
C TRP A 134 11.97 -7.69 13.76
N GLY A 135 12.42 -6.70 14.54
CA GLY A 135 13.78 -6.17 14.40
C GLY A 135 13.96 -5.55 13.02
N ASN A 136 14.93 -4.68 12.82
CA ASN A 136 15.18 -3.86 11.64
C ASN A 136 15.31 -4.63 10.29
N THR A 137 14.39 -5.52 9.96
CA THR A 137 14.35 -6.31 8.74
C THR A 137 13.47 -5.63 7.70
N GLY A 138 13.76 -4.37 7.36
CA GLY A 138 13.44 -3.91 6.02
C GLY A 138 12.32 -2.94 5.78
N CYS A 139 11.94 -2.06 6.71
CA CYS A 139 11.21 -0.84 6.35
C CYS A 139 12.12 0.30 5.86
N GLU A 140 13.19 0.00 5.08
CA GLU A 140 13.94 1.04 4.38
C GLU A 140 13.23 1.56 3.11
N SER A 141 12.06 1.03 2.76
CA SER A 141 11.38 1.37 1.50
C SER A 141 9.92 1.81 1.62
N GLY A 142 9.43 2.22 2.80
CA GLY A 142 8.09 2.84 2.88
C GLY A 142 6.91 1.95 2.40
N ILE A 143 7.14 0.66 2.23
CA ILE A 143 6.11 -0.31 1.88
C ILE A 143 5.95 -1.23 3.09
N CYS A 144 5.05 -0.82 4.00
CA CYS A 144 4.48 -1.76 4.97
C CYS A 144 3.62 -2.75 4.16
N PRO A 145 3.82 -4.07 4.25
CA PRO A 145 2.91 -5.01 3.60
C PRO A 145 1.63 -5.08 4.45
N LEU A 146 0.63 -4.29 4.08
CA LEU A 146 -0.77 -4.53 4.40
C LEU A 146 -1.46 -5.12 3.19
#